data_3fd27d34d24b05c847caf084ad2dbe55
#
_entry.id   3fd27d34d24b05c847caf084ad2dbe55
#
_cell.length_a   1.000
_cell.length_b   1.000
_cell.length_c   1.000
_cell.angle_alpha   90.00
_cell.angle_beta   90.00
_cell.angle_gamma   90.00
#
_symmetry.space_group_name_H-M   'P 1'
#
loop_
_entity.id
_entity.type
_entity.pdbx_description
1 polymer ?
#
loop_
_entity_poly.entity_id
_entity_poly.type
_entity_poly.pdbx_seq_one_letter_code
_entity_poly.pdbx_strand_id
1 'polypeptide(L)'
;MINRRQLVGRSAAIAAALATTPRLAGLAQGTPEASPVASPVAPLFNIADLPLRSDGKLTIHTDQPLYPPWFIDNDPTNGQGFEGALAMALATRMGFTPEQIEWGYTSFNASYAPGPKEFDFYMTEVSITEERKDAVDFSDPYYKSPLTVITTEGSPVLEATTLAELSQFSFSAQVGTTYYQVIVDDIQPSSENLVLDTTADALTQLVNGVVDATVADLESAQFITGIQFEGLVIAGVLPNNPGEGMGAVFEKGSELVPFFNQALASLMEDGTHQAIVKAWLTQPSEMLIYT
;
A
#
# COMPACT_ATOMS: atom_id res chain seq x y z
N MET A 1 39.19 39.38 -7.81
CA MET A 1 40.54 39.12 -7.25
C MET A 1 40.65 39.81 -5.92
N ILE A 2 40.49 39.14 -4.80
CA ILE A 2 41.09 39.56 -3.51
C ILE A 2 41.19 38.31 -2.65
N ASN A 3 42.24 38.22 -1.93
CA ASN A 3 43.10 37.15 -1.51
C ASN A 3 42.68 36.44 -0.22
N ARG A 4 43.06 35.17 -0.14
CA ARG A 4 43.15 34.37 1.08
C ARG A 4 44.26 34.86 1.99
N ARG A 5 44.05 34.74 3.29
CA ARG A 5 44.96 34.29 4.35
C ARG A 5 44.91 35.11 5.65
N GLN A 6 44.86 34.29 6.71
CA GLN A 6 45.39 34.49 8.07
C GLN A 6 44.52 35.25 9.07
N LEU A 7 44.15 34.55 10.17
CA LEU A 7 44.81 34.80 11.45
C LEU A 7 44.52 33.69 12.47
N VAL A 8 45.60 33.35 13.13
CA VAL A 8 45.80 32.34 14.16
C VAL A 8 45.46 32.90 15.55
N GLY A 9 44.80 32.10 16.38
CA GLY A 9 45.12 32.01 17.81
C GLY A 9 44.50 32.99 18.78
N ARG A 10 43.72 32.46 19.71
CA ARG A 10 43.85 32.72 21.15
C ARG A 10 43.03 31.72 21.96
N SER A 11 43.74 30.88 22.69
CA SER A 11 43.23 30.04 23.75
C SER A 11 42.76 30.88 24.95
N ALA A 12 41.60 30.59 25.51
CA ALA A 12 41.27 30.94 26.88
C ALA A 12 40.35 29.84 27.46
N ALA A 13 40.89 29.13 28.41
CA ALA A 13 40.17 28.20 29.24
C ALA A 13 39.30 28.98 30.24
N ILE A 14 38.02 28.60 30.35
CA ILE A 14 37.16 28.95 31.47
C ILE A 14 36.37 27.76 31.92
N ALA A 15 36.32 27.61 33.22
CA ALA A 15 35.89 26.54 34.07
C ALA A 15 34.50 25.97 33.84
N ALA A 16 34.39 24.71 34.32
CA ALA A 16 33.19 23.88 34.51
C ALA A 16 32.06 24.62 35.24
N ALA A 17 30.86 24.57 34.62
CA ALA A 17 29.58 24.67 35.30
C ALA A 17 28.79 23.42 35.00
N LEU A 18 28.56 22.61 35.98
CA LEU A 18 27.64 21.47 35.96
C LEU A 18 26.19 21.97 35.74
N ALA A 19 25.73 21.92 34.54
CA ALA A 19 24.33 22.09 34.24
C ALA A 19 23.71 20.70 34.02
N THR A 20 22.85 20.31 34.96
CA THR A 20 21.99 19.14 34.86
C THR A 20 21.02 19.30 33.70
N THR A 21 21.32 18.65 32.59
CA THR A 21 20.35 18.50 31.49
C THR A 21 19.29 17.49 31.90
N PRO A 22 18.00 17.81 31.74
CA PRO A 22 16.97 16.78 31.84
C PRO A 22 17.18 15.79 30.69
N ARG A 23 17.34 14.52 31.02
CA ARG A 23 17.27 13.42 30.07
C ARG A 23 15.89 13.46 29.43
N LEU A 24 15.81 13.89 28.18
CA LEU A 24 14.70 13.48 27.32
C LEU A 24 14.73 11.96 27.29
N ALA A 25 13.73 11.35 27.90
CA ALA A 25 13.44 9.94 27.73
C ALA A 25 13.23 9.71 26.23
N GLY A 26 14.18 9.03 25.59
CA GLY A 26 14.05 8.62 24.22
C GLY A 26 12.76 7.82 24.10
N LEU A 27 11.88 8.26 23.20
CA LEU A 27 10.85 7.40 22.64
C LEU A 27 11.63 6.25 22.00
N ALA A 28 11.69 5.12 22.72
CA ALA A 28 12.10 3.88 22.13
C ALA A 28 11.13 3.63 20.97
N GLN A 29 11.59 3.81 19.75
CA GLN A 29 10.95 3.22 18.59
C GLN A 29 10.99 1.73 18.86
N GLY A 30 9.83 1.17 19.23
CA GLY A 30 9.66 -0.26 19.33
C GLY A 30 10.03 -0.83 17.97
N THR A 31 11.06 -1.66 17.93
CA THR A 31 11.26 -2.57 16.80
C THR A 31 9.92 -3.25 16.58
N PRO A 32 9.40 -3.30 15.33
CA PRO A 32 8.19 -4.05 15.03
C PRO A 32 8.39 -5.46 15.59
N GLU A 33 7.53 -5.87 16.48
CA GLU A 33 7.50 -7.23 16.99
C GLU A 33 7.32 -8.13 15.77
N ALA A 34 8.19 -9.12 15.60
CA ALA A 34 8.12 -10.05 14.49
C ALA A 34 6.68 -10.54 14.34
N SER A 35 6.16 -10.52 13.11
CA SER A 35 4.81 -10.98 12.79
C SER A 35 4.49 -12.24 13.58
N PRO A 36 3.31 -12.38 14.18
CA PRO A 36 2.96 -13.56 14.95
C PRO A 36 3.11 -14.77 14.02
N VAL A 37 4.18 -15.54 14.24
CA VAL A 37 4.37 -16.82 13.58
C VAL A 37 3.20 -17.69 14.02
N ALA A 38 2.24 -17.90 13.15
CA ALA A 38 1.14 -18.80 13.39
C ALA A 38 1.70 -20.15 13.88
N SER A 39 1.08 -20.74 14.88
CA SER A 39 1.39 -22.12 15.29
C SER A 39 1.45 -22.99 14.04
N PRO A 40 2.38 -23.96 13.94
CA PRO A 40 2.55 -24.74 12.72
C PRO A 40 1.25 -25.49 12.41
N VAL A 41 0.44 -24.86 11.58
CA VAL A 41 -0.75 -25.49 11.01
C VAL A 41 -0.27 -26.34 9.86
N ALA A 42 -0.73 -27.59 9.79
CA ALA A 42 -0.36 -28.49 8.71
C ALA A 42 -0.76 -27.85 7.35
N PRO A 43 0.07 -28.02 6.31
CA PRO A 43 -0.27 -27.56 4.97
C PRO A 43 -1.59 -28.20 4.50
N LEU A 44 -2.39 -27.43 3.75
CA LEU A 44 -3.67 -27.91 3.21
C LEU A 44 -3.46 -28.82 2.01
N PHE A 45 -2.35 -28.66 1.27
CA PHE A 45 -2.13 -29.34 0.01
C PHE A 45 -0.75 -30.00 -0.05
N ASN A 46 -0.64 -31.02 -0.91
CA ASN A 46 0.66 -31.44 -1.41
C ASN A 46 1.01 -30.56 -2.62
N ILE A 47 2.19 -29.95 -2.59
CA ILE A 47 2.64 -29.02 -3.65
C ILE A 47 2.61 -29.69 -5.03
N ALA A 48 2.87 -30.98 -5.12
CA ALA A 48 2.86 -31.72 -6.39
C ALA A 48 1.46 -31.79 -7.05
N ASP A 49 0.39 -31.51 -6.28
CA ASP A 49 -0.98 -31.51 -6.78
C ASP A 49 -1.46 -30.09 -7.18
N LEU A 50 -0.63 -29.07 -6.98
CA LEU A 50 -0.97 -27.69 -7.33
C LEU A 50 -0.63 -27.37 -8.79
N PRO A 51 -1.55 -26.72 -9.52
CA PRO A 51 -1.33 -26.31 -10.92
C PRO A 51 -0.43 -25.07 -11.02
N LEU A 52 0.87 -25.26 -10.80
CA LEU A 52 1.87 -24.20 -10.77
C LEU A 52 2.50 -24.00 -12.14
N ARG A 53 3.02 -22.80 -12.41
CA ARG A 53 3.83 -22.48 -13.59
C ARG A 53 5.15 -23.27 -13.61
N SER A 54 5.75 -23.45 -12.46
CA SER A 54 7.01 -24.16 -12.26
C SER A 54 6.85 -25.23 -11.19
N ASP A 55 7.17 -26.48 -11.51
CA ASP A 55 7.00 -27.59 -10.57
C ASP A 55 7.73 -27.32 -9.24
N GLY A 56 6.97 -27.36 -8.14
CA GLY A 56 7.49 -27.21 -6.79
C GLY A 56 7.92 -25.79 -6.39
N LYS A 57 7.65 -24.78 -7.23
CA LYS A 57 7.93 -23.37 -6.98
C LYS A 57 6.68 -22.54 -7.10
N LEU A 58 6.52 -21.58 -6.21
CA LEU A 58 5.45 -20.59 -6.24
C LEU A 58 6.02 -19.26 -6.71
N THR A 59 5.59 -18.79 -7.87
CA THR A 59 6.03 -17.51 -8.45
C THR A 59 5.03 -16.43 -8.08
N ILE A 60 5.43 -15.51 -7.21
CA ILE A 60 4.61 -14.38 -6.77
C ILE A 60 5.17 -13.10 -7.39
N HIS A 61 4.35 -12.33 -8.06
CA HIS A 61 4.74 -11.00 -8.53
C HIS A 61 4.05 -9.90 -7.73
N THR A 62 4.71 -8.76 -7.70
CA THR A 62 4.23 -7.51 -7.12
C THR A 62 4.69 -6.33 -7.98
N ASP A 63 4.33 -5.09 -7.64
CA ASP A 63 4.83 -3.88 -8.30
C ASP A 63 6.22 -3.49 -7.76
N GLN A 64 6.79 -2.43 -8.32
CA GLN A 64 8.02 -1.80 -7.84
C GLN A 64 8.02 -0.31 -8.22
N PRO A 65 8.30 0.61 -7.28
CA PRO A 65 8.65 0.38 -5.86
C PRO A 65 7.46 -0.03 -4.99
N LEU A 66 7.76 -0.75 -3.89
CA LEU A 66 6.81 -1.18 -2.86
C LEU A 66 6.76 -0.18 -1.71
N TYR A 67 5.57 0.03 -1.14
CA TYR A 67 5.36 1.00 -0.07
C TYR A 67 4.71 0.39 1.18
N PRO A 68 5.07 0.91 2.38
CA PRO A 68 4.32 0.64 3.59
C PRO A 68 2.87 1.21 3.50
N PRO A 69 1.91 0.58 4.19
CA PRO A 69 2.06 -0.57 5.09
C PRO A 69 1.96 -1.93 4.39
N TRP A 70 1.86 -1.96 3.06
CA TRP A 70 1.63 -3.17 2.25
C TRP A 70 2.87 -4.06 2.21
N PHE A 71 4.01 -3.46 1.94
CA PHE A 71 5.34 -4.08 2.00
C PHE A 71 6.31 -3.15 2.72
N ILE A 72 7.35 -3.68 3.35
CA ILE A 72 8.34 -2.92 4.09
C ILE A 72 9.70 -3.00 3.39
N ASP A 73 10.47 -1.89 3.46
CA ASP A 73 11.84 -1.78 2.93
C ASP A 73 11.98 -2.02 1.42
N ASN A 74 10.87 -1.89 0.65
CA ASN A 74 10.85 -2.20 -0.79
C ASN A 74 11.35 -3.61 -1.10
N ASP A 75 11.10 -4.57 -0.18
CA ASP A 75 11.55 -5.96 -0.27
C ASP A 75 10.40 -6.93 0.02
N PRO A 76 9.83 -7.61 -0.99
CA PRO A 76 8.72 -8.55 -0.78
C PRO A 76 9.17 -9.86 -0.11
N THR A 77 10.48 -10.14 -0.12
CA THR A 77 11.02 -11.41 0.41
C THR A 77 11.10 -11.43 1.92
N ASN A 78 11.04 -10.26 2.58
CA ASN A 78 11.19 -10.14 4.03
C ASN A 78 9.92 -10.55 4.81
N GLY A 79 8.77 -10.73 4.12
CA GLY A 79 7.50 -11.12 4.73
C GLY A 79 6.92 -10.05 5.66
N GLN A 80 7.32 -8.78 5.52
CA GLN A 80 6.84 -7.66 6.30
C GLN A 80 5.90 -6.77 5.50
N GLY A 81 5.01 -6.08 6.21
CA GLY A 81 3.87 -5.38 5.63
C GLY A 81 2.65 -6.30 5.50
N PHE A 82 1.49 -5.70 5.25
CA PHE A 82 0.24 -6.46 5.23
C PHE A 82 0.24 -7.52 4.12
N GLU A 83 0.49 -7.12 2.89
CA GLU A 83 0.49 -8.05 1.74
C GLU A 83 1.71 -8.98 1.75
N GLY A 84 2.89 -8.48 2.19
CA GLY A 84 4.07 -9.32 2.37
C GLY A 84 3.83 -10.45 3.37
N ALA A 85 3.27 -10.13 4.54
CA ALA A 85 2.93 -11.12 5.57
C ALA A 85 1.81 -12.07 5.12
N LEU A 86 0.79 -11.55 4.45
CA LEU A 86 -0.33 -12.36 3.95
C LEU A 86 0.15 -13.33 2.85
N ALA A 87 0.97 -12.89 1.90
CA ALA A 87 1.52 -13.75 0.86
C ALA A 87 2.34 -14.90 1.44
N MET A 88 3.19 -14.62 2.43
CA MET A 88 3.97 -15.65 3.12
C MET A 88 3.09 -16.61 3.91
N ALA A 89 2.05 -16.12 4.57
CA ALA A 89 1.09 -16.96 5.30
C ALA A 89 0.30 -17.86 4.34
N LEU A 90 -0.16 -17.32 3.20
CA LEU A 90 -0.83 -18.08 2.14
C LEU A 90 0.07 -19.17 1.57
N ALA A 91 1.30 -18.82 1.18
CA ALA A 91 2.27 -19.78 0.67
C ALA A 91 2.54 -20.92 1.67
N THR A 92 2.73 -20.58 2.95
CA THR A 92 2.92 -21.58 4.01
C THR A 92 1.68 -22.47 4.17
N ARG A 93 0.48 -21.88 4.14
CA ARG A 93 -0.79 -22.64 4.23
C ARG A 93 -0.99 -23.58 3.04
N MET A 94 -0.53 -23.16 1.85
CA MET A 94 -0.53 -23.99 0.64
C MET A 94 0.53 -25.10 0.65
N GLY A 95 1.52 -25.03 1.55
CA GLY A 95 2.55 -26.06 1.75
C GLY A 95 3.95 -25.67 1.33
N PHE A 96 4.19 -24.43 0.88
CA PHE A 96 5.49 -23.96 0.45
C PHE A 96 6.39 -23.56 1.62
N THR A 97 7.67 -23.82 1.50
CA THR A 97 8.71 -23.22 2.34
C THR A 97 9.16 -21.88 1.72
N PRO A 98 9.78 -20.96 2.49
CA PRO A 98 10.28 -19.71 1.95
C PRO A 98 11.23 -19.86 0.74
N GLU A 99 12.03 -20.93 0.70
CA GLU A 99 12.98 -21.21 -0.38
C GLU A 99 12.30 -21.67 -1.68
N GLN A 100 11.02 -22.03 -1.61
CA GLN A 100 10.21 -22.43 -2.75
C GLN A 100 9.42 -21.26 -3.34
N ILE A 101 9.52 -20.06 -2.75
CA ILE A 101 8.84 -18.86 -3.23
C ILE A 101 9.82 -18.06 -4.10
N GLU A 102 9.41 -17.77 -5.31
CA GLU A 102 10.14 -16.93 -6.26
C GLU A 102 9.39 -15.61 -6.43
N TRP A 103 10.03 -14.49 -6.07
CA TRP A 103 9.47 -13.18 -6.23
C TRP A 103 9.90 -12.54 -7.54
N GLY A 104 8.96 -11.90 -8.23
CA GLY A 104 9.19 -11.13 -9.44
C GLY A 104 8.40 -9.82 -9.44
N TYR A 105 8.61 -9.02 -10.48
CA TYR A 105 7.97 -7.72 -10.60
C TYR A 105 7.19 -7.59 -11.90
N THR A 106 6.00 -7.04 -11.81
CA THR A 106 5.14 -6.68 -12.93
C THR A 106 4.50 -5.35 -12.58
N SER A 107 4.52 -4.37 -13.48
CA SER A 107 3.88 -3.08 -13.21
C SER A 107 2.38 -3.24 -12.97
N PHE A 108 1.80 -2.37 -12.14
CA PHE A 108 0.40 -2.42 -11.73
C PHE A 108 -0.56 -2.68 -12.91
N ASN A 109 -0.50 -1.84 -13.94
CA ASN A 109 -1.40 -1.97 -15.10
C ASN A 109 -1.15 -3.23 -15.94
N ALA A 110 0.09 -3.72 -16.00
CA ALA A 110 0.41 -4.97 -16.70
C ALA A 110 -0.09 -6.22 -15.95
N SER A 111 -0.26 -6.14 -14.64
CA SER A 111 -0.73 -7.28 -13.83
C SER A 111 -2.12 -7.78 -14.25
N TYR A 112 -3.03 -6.86 -14.58
CA TYR A 112 -4.40 -7.19 -15.02
C TYR A 112 -4.65 -6.96 -16.53
N ALA A 113 -3.61 -6.64 -17.32
CA ALA A 113 -3.75 -6.59 -18.78
C ALA A 113 -4.10 -7.99 -19.36
N PRO A 114 -4.85 -8.08 -20.47
CA PRO A 114 -5.13 -9.36 -21.11
C PRO A 114 -3.85 -10.10 -21.55
N GLY A 115 -3.89 -11.44 -21.51
CA GLY A 115 -2.81 -12.30 -22.01
C GLY A 115 -2.09 -13.10 -20.93
N PRO A 116 -1.09 -13.90 -21.33
CA PRO A 116 -0.38 -14.80 -20.41
C PRO A 116 0.38 -14.02 -19.34
N LYS A 117 0.50 -14.62 -18.14
CA LYS A 117 1.17 -14.06 -16.99
C LYS A 117 2.46 -14.82 -16.68
N GLU A 118 3.44 -14.11 -16.13
CA GLU A 118 4.72 -14.68 -15.71
C GLU A 118 4.73 -15.06 -14.21
N PHE A 119 3.57 -15.10 -13.57
CA PHE A 119 3.39 -15.39 -12.14
C PHE A 119 2.27 -16.42 -11.92
N ASP A 120 2.33 -17.12 -10.80
CA ASP A 120 1.21 -17.92 -10.31
C ASP A 120 0.10 -17.03 -9.75
N PHE A 121 0.48 -15.99 -8.99
CA PHE A 121 -0.39 -14.88 -8.64
C PHE A 121 0.39 -13.58 -8.41
N TYR A 122 -0.35 -12.47 -8.43
CA TYR A 122 0.17 -11.13 -8.20
C TYR A 122 -0.62 -10.44 -7.06
N MET A 123 0.09 -9.73 -6.18
CA MET A 123 -0.50 -8.96 -5.08
C MET A 123 0.14 -7.58 -4.99
N THR A 124 -0.66 -6.54 -5.16
CA THR A 124 -0.36 -5.12 -4.87
C THR A 124 -1.67 -4.34 -4.93
N GLU A 125 -2.46 -4.36 -3.87
CA GLU A 125 -3.65 -3.50 -3.70
C GLU A 125 -4.62 -3.51 -4.89
N VAL A 126 -4.67 -4.60 -5.68
CA VAL A 126 -5.49 -4.65 -6.89
C VAL A 126 -6.96 -4.80 -6.54
N SER A 127 -7.74 -3.75 -6.73
CA SER A 127 -9.19 -3.79 -6.57
C SER A 127 -9.83 -4.74 -7.58
N ILE A 128 -10.69 -5.62 -7.11
CA ILE A 128 -11.50 -6.50 -7.93
C ILE A 128 -12.60 -5.67 -8.57
N THR A 129 -12.60 -5.52 -9.90
CA THR A 129 -13.65 -4.84 -10.67
C THR A 129 -14.13 -5.74 -11.80
N GLU A 130 -15.38 -5.54 -12.25
CA GLU A 130 -15.96 -6.31 -13.36
C GLU A 130 -15.12 -6.16 -14.65
N GLU A 131 -14.65 -4.93 -14.93
CA GLU A 131 -13.80 -4.68 -16.09
C GLU A 131 -12.51 -5.50 -16.06
N ARG A 132 -11.84 -5.58 -14.90
CA ARG A 132 -10.61 -6.36 -14.76
C ARG A 132 -10.87 -7.86 -14.82
N LYS A 133 -12.02 -8.33 -14.32
CA LYS A 133 -12.45 -9.74 -14.41
C LYS A 133 -12.61 -10.23 -15.84
N ASP A 134 -12.84 -9.35 -16.83
CA ASP A 134 -12.88 -9.75 -18.24
C ASP A 134 -11.51 -10.25 -18.72
N ALA A 135 -10.42 -9.69 -18.21
CA ALA A 135 -9.05 -9.94 -18.67
C ALA A 135 -8.27 -10.95 -17.82
N VAL A 136 -8.55 -11.04 -16.52
CA VAL A 136 -7.85 -11.86 -15.52
C VAL A 136 -8.82 -12.53 -14.57
N ASP A 137 -8.34 -13.50 -13.79
CA ASP A 137 -9.09 -14.03 -12.66
C ASP A 137 -8.56 -13.44 -11.35
N PHE A 138 -9.42 -13.42 -10.35
CA PHE A 138 -9.11 -12.93 -9.00
C PHE A 138 -9.36 -14.01 -7.95
N SER A 139 -8.65 -13.88 -6.84
CA SER A 139 -9.05 -14.52 -5.60
C SER A 139 -10.34 -13.93 -5.03
N ASP A 140 -10.89 -14.56 -4.01
CA ASP A 140 -11.78 -13.89 -3.08
C ASP A 140 -11.08 -12.65 -2.49
N PRO A 141 -11.83 -11.57 -2.12
CA PRO A 141 -11.21 -10.37 -1.58
C PRO A 141 -10.53 -10.67 -0.23
N TYR A 142 -9.25 -10.30 -0.12
CA TYR A 142 -8.51 -10.45 1.13
C TYR A 142 -8.58 -9.19 2.01
N TYR A 143 -8.90 -8.03 1.46
CA TYR A 143 -9.07 -6.78 2.20
C TYR A 143 -9.95 -5.79 1.45
N LYS A 144 -10.56 -4.86 2.17
CA LYS A 144 -11.30 -3.74 1.58
C LYS A 144 -10.99 -2.48 2.37
N SER A 145 -10.33 -1.53 1.71
CA SER A 145 -10.01 -0.22 2.24
C SER A 145 -11.01 0.83 1.79
N PRO A 146 -11.39 1.80 2.64
CA PRO A 146 -12.05 3.01 2.19
C PRO A 146 -11.10 3.85 1.31
N LEU A 147 -11.64 4.61 0.36
CA LEU A 147 -10.89 5.61 -0.38
C LEU A 147 -10.92 6.96 0.35
N THR A 148 -9.83 7.69 0.29
CA THR A 148 -9.67 8.99 0.98
C THR A 148 -9.17 10.06 0.02
N VAL A 149 -9.51 11.31 0.32
CA VAL A 149 -8.96 12.48 -0.34
C VAL A 149 -7.75 12.97 0.46
N ILE A 150 -6.61 13.14 -0.23
CA ILE A 150 -5.38 13.72 0.31
C ILE A 150 -5.21 15.11 -0.27
N THR A 151 -4.85 16.08 0.56
CA THR A 151 -4.57 17.46 0.19
C THR A 151 -3.43 18.04 1.02
N THR A 152 -3.08 19.29 0.79
CA THR A 152 -2.07 20.01 1.59
C THR A 152 -2.71 20.67 2.83
N GLU A 153 -1.93 20.83 3.90
CA GLU A 153 -2.33 21.62 5.06
C GLU A 153 -2.76 23.04 4.64
N GLY A 154 -3.88 23.51 5.17
CA GLY A 154 -4.44 24.82 4.86
C GLY A 154 -5.09 24.95 3.48
N SER A 155 -5.19 23.86 2.71
CA SER A 155 -5.93 23.84 1.44
C SER A 155 -7.43 24.08 1.68
N PRO A 156 -8.12 24.83 0.79
CA PRO A 156 -9.56 24.99 0.85
C PRO A 156 -10.33 23.66 0.64
N VAL A 157 -9.71 22.61 0.14
CA VAL A 157 -10.29 21.26 0.07
C VAL A 157 -10.74 20.77 1.44
N LEU A 158 -10.07 21.19 2.52
CA LEU A 158 -10.42 20.83 3.91
C LEU A 158 -11.77 21.39 4.40
N GLU A 159 -12.31 22.38 3.69
CA GLU A 159 -13.62 22.96 4.00
C GLU A 159 -14.78 22.22 3.30
N ALA A 160 -14.46 21.40 2.29
CA ALA A 160 -15.44 20.60 1.58
C ALA A 160 -16.01 19.48 2.46
N THR A 161 -17.31 19.27 2.42
CA THR A 161 -18.04 18.23 3.17
C THR A 161 -18.86 17.32 2.28
N THR A 162 -19.00 17.68 1.00
CA THR A 162 -19.78 16.95 -0.01
C THR A 162 -18.95 16.70 -1.27
N LEU A 163 -19.34 15.69 -2.06
CA LEU A 163 -18.73 15.43 -3.39
C LEU A 163 -18.92 16.63 -4.33
N ALA A 164 -20.07 17.31 -4.25
CA ALA A 164 -20.36 18.50 -5.07
C ALA A 164 -19.41 19.67 -4.74
N GLU A 165 -18.97 19.82 -3.49
CA GLU A 165 -17.95 20.81 -3.11
C GLU A 165 -16.57 20.39 -3.56
N LEU A 166 -16.25 19.09 -3.51
CA LEU A 166 -14.99 18.55 -4.04
C LEU A 166 -14.86 18.77 -5.54
N SER A 167 -15.96 18.79 -6.30
CA SER A 167 -15.92 18.99 -7.75
C SER A 167 -15.36 20.34 -8.21
N GLN A 168 -15.16 21.29 -7.31
CA GLN A 168 -14.58 22.61 -7.60
C GLN A 168 -13.04 22.58 -7.65
N PHE A 169 -12.41 21.49 -7.17
CA PHE A 169 -10.97 21.35 -7.06
C PHE A 169 -10.40 20.49 -8.18
N SER A 170 -9.10 20.63 -8.40
CA SER A 170 -8.35 19.84 -9.36
C SER A 170 -7.74 18.61 -8.71
N PHE A 171 -7.72 17.49 -9.45
CA PHE A 171 -7.23 16.22 -8.95
C PHE A 171 -6.14 15.62 -9.84
N SER A 172 -5.27 14.83 -9.23
CA SER A 172 -4.36 13.91 -9.93
C SER A 172 -4.62 12.47 -9.50
N ALA A 173 -4.37 11.53 -10.41
CA ALA A 173 -4.41 10.10 -10.11
C ALA A 173 -3.55 9.30 -11.09
N GLN A 174 -3.20 8.08 -10.70
CA GLN A 174 -2.60 7.12 -11.61
C GLN A 174 -3.65 6.56 -12.58
N VAL A 175 -3.28 6.45 -13.84
CA VAL A 175 -4.11 5.84 -14.88
C VAL A 175 -4.49 4.39 -14.53
N GLY A 176 -5.74 4.02 -14.82
CA GLY A 176 -6.24 2.65 -14.64
C GLY A 176 -6.53 2.24 -13.18
N THR A 177 -6.42 3.15 -12.22
CA THR A 177 -6.77 2.90 -10.82
C THR A 177 -8.24 3.18 -10.53
N THR A 178 -8.76 2.55 -9.48
CA THR A 178 -10.08 2.90 -8.92
C THR A 178 -10.09 4.31 -8.34
N TYR A 179 -8.93 4.88 -7.99
CA TYR A 179 -8.78 6.28 -7.57
C TYR A 179 -9.18 7.23 -8.70
N TYR A 180 -8.66 6.99 -9.92
CA TYR A 180 -9.05 7.77 -11.08
C TYR A 180 -10.54 7.61 -11.41
N GLN A 181 -11.04 6.36 -11.32
CA GLN A 181 -12.45 6.08 -11.59
C GLN A 181 -13.38 6.87 -10.64
N VAL A 182 -13.12 6.87 -9.32
CA VAL A 182 -13.97 7.60 -8.35
C VAL A 182 -13.88 9.13 -8.55
N ILE A 183 -12.73 9.64 -8.98
CA ILE A 183 -12.59 11.06 -9.32
C ILE A 183 -13.52 11.42 -10.48
N VAL A 184 -13.52 10.60 -11.55
CA VAL A 184 -14.31 10.88 -12.76
C VAL A 184 -15.80 10.62 -12.56
N ASP A 185 -16.16 9.53 -11.89
CA ASP A 185 -17.54 9.06 -11.81
C ASP A 185 -18.31 9.68 -10.64
N ASP A 186 -17.67 9.86 -9.48
CA ASP A 186 -18.33 10.32 -8.26
C ASP A 186 -18.06 11.80 -7.95
N ILE A 187 -16.79 12.23 -7.96
CA ILE A 187 -16.42 13.64 -7.64
C ILE A 187 -16.75 14.56 -8.81
N GLN A 188 -16.48 14.14 -10.04
CA GLN A 188 -16.75 14.88 -11.30
C GLN A 188 -16.17 16.31 -11.28
N PRO A 189 -14.83 16.47 -11.15
CA PRO A 189 -14.22 17.79 -11.11
C PRO A 189 -14.57 18.64 -12.33
N SER A 190 -14.79 19.94 -12.11
CA SER A 190 -15.07 20.90 -13.18
C SER A 190 -13.83 21.25 -14.02
N SER A 191 -12.64 21.00 -13.49
CA SER A 191 -11.34 21.12 -14.18
C SER A 191 -10.87 19.78 -14.70
N GLU A 192 -9.97 19.79 -15.70
CA GLU A 192 -9.35 18.58 -16.22
C GLU A 192 -8.48 17.91 -15.16
N ASN A 193 -8.64 16.60 -15.00
CA ASN A 193 -7.84 15.81 -14.09
C ASN A 193 -6.47 15.50 -14.67
N LEU A 194 -5.44 15.56 -13.83
CA LEU A 194 -4.08 15.20 -14.24
C LEU A 194 -3.85 13.70 -14.02
N VAL A 195 -3.71 12.97 -15.13
CA VAL A 195 -3.56 11.51 -15.14
C VAL A 195 -2.09 11.17 -15.37
N LEU A 196 -1.48 10.41 -14.47
CA LEU A 196 -0.07 10.07 -14.43
C LEU A 196 0.14 8.55 -14.52
N ASP A 197 1.37 8.14 -14.83
CA ASP A 197 1.71 6.72 -14.94
C ASP A 197 1.82 6.01 -13.58
N THR A 198 2.14 6.76 -12.52
CA THR A 198 2.30 6.22 -11.16
C THR A 198 1.60 7.07 -10.10
N THR A 199 1.22 6.44 -8.98
CA THR A 199 0.70 7.16 -7.80
C THR A 199 1.74 8.13 -7.23
N ALA A 200 3.03 7.80 -7.27
CA ALA A 200 4.10 8.69 -6.81
C ALA A 200 4.19 9.98 -7.65
N ASP A 201 3.99 9.87 -8.98
CA ASP A 201 3.93 11.04 -9.84
C ASP A 201 2.69 11.90 -9.54
N ALA A 202 1.54 11.28 -9.29
CA ALA A 202 0.31 11.98 -8.91
C ALA A 202 0.48 12.76 -7.60
N LEU A 203 1.09 12.14 -6.57
CA LEU A 203 1.43 12.79 -5.30
C LEU A 203 2.42 13.95 -5.49
N THR A 204 3.39 13.79 -6.39
CA THR A 204 4.36 14.84 -6.72
C THR A 204 3.66 16.10 -7.28
N GLN A 205 2.60 15.95 -8.08
CA GLN A 205 1.83 17.08 -8.58
C GLN A 205 1.10 17.82 -7.45
N LEU A 206 0.54 17.08 -6.49
CA LEU A 206 -0.10 17.66 -5.31
C LEU A 206 0.92 18.44 -4.46
N VAL A 207 2.07 17.85 -4.15
CA VAL A 207 3.14 18.50 -3.36
C VAL A 207 3.65 19.77 -4.05
N ASN A 208 3.72 19.78 -5.37
CA ASN A 208 4.14 20.94 -6.17
C ASN A 208 3.02 21.99 -6.36
N GLY A 209 1.82 21.77 -5.84
CA GLY A 209 0.68 22.67 -5.97
C GLY A 209 0.13 22.79 -7.41
N VAL A 210 0.35 21.78 -8.24
CA VAL A 210 -0.19 21.72 -9.61
C VAL A 210 -1.66 21.31 -9.59
N VAL A 211 -2.03 20.47 -8.61
CA VAL A 211 -3.40 20.08 -8.32
C VAL A 211 -3.71 20.32 -6.84
N ASP A 212 -4.99 20.36 -6.50
CA ASP A 212 -5.47 20.62 -5.14
C ASP A 212 -5.56 19.36 -4.28
N ALA A 213 -5.79 18.20 -4.90
CA ALA A 213 -6.01 16.95 -4.20
C ALA A 213 -5.63 15.70 -5.03
N THR A 214 -5.52 14.57 -4.36
CA THR A 214 -5.45 13.23 -4.95
C THR A 214 -6.27 12.25 -4.12
N VAL A 215 -6.47 11.04 -4.64
CA VAL A 215 -7.18 9.96 -3.94
C VAL A 215 -6.24 8.79 -3.72
N ALA A 216 -6.34 8.19 -2.53
CA ALA A 216 -5.68 6.93 -2.20
C ALA A 216 -6.56 6.12 -1.25
N ASP A 217 -6.27 4.83 -1.10
CA ASP A 217 -6.83 4.06 0.00
C ASP A 217 -6.32 4.58 1.36
N LEU A 218 -7.09 4.32 2.39
CA LEU A 218 -6.87 4.91 3.71
C LEU A 218 -5.50 4.56 4.30
N GLU A 219 -5.07 3.32 4.18
CA GLU A 219 -3.83 2.84 4.79
C GLU A 219 -2.61 3.45 4.09
N SER A 220 -2.64 3.53 2.76
CA SER A 220 -1.63 4.26 1.97
C SER A 220 -1.65 5.76 2.31
N ALA A 221 -2.84 6.37 2.43
CA ALA A 221 -2.97 7.77 2.80
C ALA A 221 -2.39 8.08 4.18
N GLN A 222 -2.58 7.20 5.17
CA GLN A 222 -1.98 7.34 6.50
C GLN A 222 -0.45 7.31 6.46
N PHE A 223 0.14 6.42 5.65
CA PHE A 223 1.58 6.38 5.44
C PHE A 223 2.07 7.63 4.71
N ILE A 224 1.40 8.02 3.62
CA ILE A 224 1.76 9.19 2.80
C ILE A 224 1.78 10.45 3.65
N THR A 225 0.72 10.72 4.42
CA THR A 225 0.55 11.96 5.19
C THR A 225 1.30 11.93 6.53
N GLY A 226 1.48 10.76 7.13
CA GLY A 226 2.13 10.64 8.43
C GLY A 226 3.65 10.50 8.39
N ILE A 227 4.21 9.97 7.28
CA ILE A 227 5.62 9.57 7.21
C ILE A 227 6.30 10.05 5.92
N GLN A 228 5.65 9.91 4.76
CA GLN A 228 6.32 10.09 3.48
C GLN A 228 6.44 11.56 3.05
N PHE A 229 5.39 12.36 3.27
CA PHE A 229 5.33 13.76 2.87
C PHE A 229 4.85 14.65 4.01
N GLU A 230 5.71 15.54 4.48
CA GLU A 230 5.33 16.59 5.43
C GLU A 230 4.39 17.59 4.77
N GLY A 231 3.35 18.03 5.48
CA GLY A 231 2.39 19.02 5.00
C GLY A 231 1.24 18.45 4.14
N LEU A 232 1.19 17.13 3.90
CA LEU A 232 0.00 16.48 3.36
C LEU A 232 -0.90 15.99 4.50
N VAL A 233 -2.21 16.05 4.28
CA VAL A 233 -3.22 15.62 5.24
C VAL A 233 -4.35 14.88 4.54
N ILE A 234 -5.03 14.00 5.25
CA ILE A 234 -6.27 13.37 4.80
C ILE A 234 -7.41 14.33 5.04
N ALA A 235 -8.11 14.75 3.97
CA ALA A 235 -9.24 15.66 4.06
C ALA A 235 -10.54 14.93 4.48
N GLY A 236 -10.74 13.71 4.02
CA GLY A 236 -11.93 12.91 4.37
C GLY A 236 -11.97 11.58 3.62
N VAL A 237 -13.00 10.81 3.91
CA VAL A 237 -13.28 9.49 3.33
C VAL A 237 -14.38 9.61 2.28
N LEU A 238 -14.17 9.01 1.13
CA LEU A 238 -15.17 8.94 0.06
C LEU A 238 -16.24 7.88 0.39
N PRO A 239 -17.53 8.14 0.06
CA PRO A 239 -18.62 7.22 0.41
C PRO A 239 -18.56 5.90 -0.35
N ASN A 240 -17.92 5.89 -1.52
CA ASN A 240 -17.86 4.74 -2.40
C ASN A 240 -16.41 4.26 -2.61
N ASN A 241 -16.27 2.93 -2.77
CA ASN A 241 -15.12 2.30 -3.37
C ASN A 241 -15.65 1.36 -4.48
N PRO A 242 -15.36 1.62 -5.76
CA PRO A 242 -15.95 0.89 -6.89
C PRO A 242 -15.54 -0.58 -6.95
N GLY A 243 -14.50 -1.00 -6.21
CA GLY A 243 -14.08 -2.40 -6.14
C GLY A 243 -14.84 -3.23 -5.11
N GLU A 244 -14.90 -4.55 -5.32
CA GLU A 244 -15.41 -5.51 -4.33
C GLU A 244 -14.48 -5.66 -3.12
N GLY A 245 -13.25 -5.22 -3.26
CA GLY A 245 -12.12 -5.31 -2.34
C GLY A 245 -10.83 -5.57 -3.12
N MET A 246 -9.73 -5.77 -2.42
CA MET A 246 -8.42 -6.13 -3.01
C MET A 246 -8.35 -7.65 -3.14
N GLY A 247 -7.96 -8.14 -4.31
CA GLY A 247 -7.76 -9.57 -4.60
C GLY A 247 -6.41 -9.85 -5.24
N ALA A 248 -5.92 -11.07 -5.06
CA ALA A 248 -4.78 -11.55 -5.82
C ALA A 248 -5.20 -11.76 -7.28
N VAL A 249 -4.34 -11.35 -8.21
CA VAL A 249 -4.57 -11.47 -9.66
C VAL A 249 -3.94 -12.75 -10.17
N PHE A 250 -4.67 -13.45 -11.04
CA PHE A 250 -4.23 -14.66 -11.72
C PHE A 250 -4.39 -14.54 -13.23
N GLU A 251 -3.66 -15.35 -13.98
CA GLU A 251 -3.96 -15.51 -15.40
C GLU A 251 -5.41 -15.96 -15.59
N LYS A 252 -6.05 -15.50 -16.66
CA LYS A 252 -7.43 -15.87 -16.98
C LYS A 252 -7.55 -17.39 -17.18
N GLY A 253 -8.44 -18.03 -16.44
CA GLY A 253 -8.64 -19.49 -16.44
C GLY A 253 -7.68 -20.24 -15.52
N SER A 254 -7.02 -19.57 -14.58
CA SER A 254 -6.08 -20.21 -13.65
C SER A 254 -6.78 -21.24 -12.74
N GLU A 255 -6.33 -22.48 -12.79
CA GLU A 255 -6.81 -23.55 -11.91
C GLU A 255 -6.28 -23.41 -10.48
N LEU A 256 -5.36 -22.47 -10.20
CA LEU A 256 -4.79 -22.22 -8.86
C LEU A 256 -5.77 -21.44 -7.95
N VAL A 257 -6.69 -20.65 -8.52
CA VAL A 257 -7.62 -19.79 -7.76
C VAL A 257 -8.38 -20.54 -6.65
N PRO A 258 -8.97 -21.73 -6.88
CA PRO A 258 -9.65 -22.45 -5.82
C PRO A 258 -8.76 -22.86 -4.65
N PHE A 259 -7.51 -23.22 -4.92
CA PHE A 259 -6.53 -23.59 -3.88
C PHE A 259 -6.11 -22.36 -3.05
N PHE A 260 -5.89 -21.25 -3.72
CA PHE A 260 -5.60 -19.97 -3.06
C PHE A 260 -6.75 -19.55 -2.15
N ASN A 261 -8.00 -19.57 -2.65
CA ASN A 261 -9.17 -19.19 -1.88
C ASN A 261 -9.40 -20.11 -0.67
N GLN A 262 -9.14 -21.41 -0.81
CA GLN A 262 -9.21 -22.32 0.33
C GLN A 262 -8.13 -22.01 1.38
N ALA A 263 -6.91 -21.64 0.96
CA ALA A 263 -5.86 -21.21 1.88
C ALA A 263 -6.25 -19.90 2.58
N LEU A 264 -6.78 -18.92 1.83
CA LEU A 264 -7.25 -17.64 2.36
C LEU A 264 -8.37 -17.83 3.39
N ALA A 265 -9.39 -18.63 3.05
CA ALA A 265 -10.48 -18.96 3.96
C ALA A 265 -9.97 -19.59 5.26
N SER A 266 -9.02 -20.51 5.16
CA SER A 266 -8.40 -21.16 6.33
C SER A 266 -7.65 -20.18 7.22
N LEU A 267 -6.94 -19.16 6.64
CA LEU A 267 -6.29 -18.09 7.41
C LEU A 267 -7.32 -17.16 8.09
N MET A 268 -8.47 -16.95 7.46
CA MET A 268 -9.56 -16.18 8.04
C MET A 268 -10.23 -16.93 9.20
N GLU A 269 -10.49 -18.22 9.03
CA GLU A 269 -11.15 -19.08 10.03
C GLU A 269 -10.30 -19.23 11.32
N ASP A 270 -9.00 -19.38 11.21
CA ASP A 270 -8.13 -19.57 12.38
C ASP A 270 -7.66 -18.23 13.00
N GLY A 271 -8.04 -17.09 12.43
CA GLY A 271 -7.72 -15.77 12.92
C GLY A 271 -6.34 -15.24 12.51
N THR A 272 -5.55 -16.00 11.73
CA THR A 272 -4.22 -15.57 11.24
C THR A 272 -4.34 -14.31 10.37
N HIS A 273 -5.30 -14.27 9.44
CA HIS A 273 -5.58 -13.09 8.62
C HIS A 273 -5.86 -11.86 9.49
N GLN A 274 -6.77 -11.97 10.47
CA GLN A 274 -7.11 -10.85 11.37
C GLN A 274 -5.91 -10.39 12.21
N ALA A 275 -5.03 -11.31 12.62
CA ALA A 275 -3.80 -10.97 13.33
C ALA A 275 -2.84 -10.16 12.43
N ILE A 276 -2.70 -10.52 11.15
CA ILE A 276 -1.91 -9.79 10.16
C ILE A 276 -2.50 -8.39 9.93
N VAL A 277 -3.82 -8.28 9.70
CA VAL A 277 -4.51 -6.97 9.60
C VAL A 277 -4.17 -6.09 10.79
N LYS A 278 -4.33 -6.62 12.02
CA LYS A 278 -4.09 -5.85 13.25
C LYS A 278 -2.61 -5.47 13.44
N ALA A 279 -1.69 -6.28 12.93
CA ALA A 279 -0.26 -6.00 13.06
C ALA A 279 0.21 -4.88 12.12
N TRP A 280 -0.38 -4.76 10.95
CA TRP A 280 0.11 -3.89 9.90
C TRP A 280 -0.80 -2.73 9.54
N LEU A 281 -2.12 -2.89 9.69
CA LEU A 281 -3.09 -1.87 9.29
C LEU A 281 -3.71 -1.19 10.51
N THR A 282 -3.54 0.13 10.59
CA THR A 282 -4.11 0.95 11.66
C THR A 282 -5.54 1.30 11.30
N GLN A 283 -6.49 0.95 12.16
CA GLN A 283 -7.89 1.38 11.99
C GLN A 283 -8.02 2.88 12.35
N PRO A 284 -8.70 3.69 11.52
CA PRO A 284 -8.83 5.12 11.78
C PRO A 284 -9.76 5.38 12.97
N SER A 285 -9.43 6.42 13.73
CA SER A 285 -10.37 7.15 14.55
C SER A 285 -11.30 8.01 13.67
N GLU A 286 -12.37 8.56 14.24
CA GLU A 286 -13.39 9.36 13.54
C GLU A 286 -12.84 10.27 12.43
N MET A 287 -13.30 10.07 11.20
CA MET A 287 -12.95 10.87 10.02
C MET A 287 -14.22 11.43 9.37
N LEU A 288 -14.09 12.56 8.68
CA LEU A 288 -15.15 13.10 7.84
C LEU A 288 -15.48 12.08 6.72
N ILE A 289 -16.76 11.81 6.52
CA ILE A 289 -17.25 11.05 5.36
C ILE A 289 -18.00 12.03 4.46
N TYR A 290 -17.59 12.16 3.21
CA TYR A 290 -18.28 13.03 2.23
C TYR A 290 -19.68 12.49 1.91
N THR A 291 -20.61 13.39 1.63
CA THR A 291 -22.00 13.07 1.29
C THR A 291 -22.39 13.55 -0.11
#